data_86d8b7f7a319b996dc82ec6420f7bc93
#
_entry.id   86d8b7f7a319b996dc82ec6420f7bc93
#
_cell.length_a   1.000
_cell.length_b   1.000
_cell.length_c   1.000
_cell.angle_alpha   90.00
_cell.angle_beta   90.00
_cell.angle_gamma   90.00
#
_symmetry.space_group_name_H-M   'P 1'
#
loop_
_entity.id
_entity.type
_entity.pdbx_description
1 polymer ?
#
loop_
_entity_poly.entity_id
_entity_poly.type
_entity_poly.pdbx_seq_one_letter_code
_entity_poly.pdbx_strand_id
1 'polypeptide(L)'
;MKKLPAVLAIVALFTDAAPAADPVTPAKPVLKITPGQVIVPTDAMRRIWGELISLDLATRTGKFRKEGTDEVIDFTVLPYAELLHHAAFGDLQDFRAGVRAIFRMHENASGEWTSLTYIQDQMNMMSGHKEYFHVDGIAGDKGALDCTQANSDRSYVREKGILISTDAETRYWKDGQPAKFGDIKVGDKIRTETHGIGKGKVQMCWNVFLDDASLLKFQSEQKAIHARRMTEEGAPGYVDKLTDRDLQLTLFQEGGDVARGLKPGQKVRVAAAGVDRKPSSAPIPATIATAQMAGPLGKVTLMLDYASEDLVPAGLARLWIAP
;
A
#
# COMPACT_ATOMS: atom_id res chain seq x y z
N MET A 1 16.25 -82.13 -9.32
CA MET A 1 15.83 -80.79 -9.73
C MET A 1 14.34 -80.62 -9.48
N LYS A 2 13.94 -80.03 -8.35
CA LYS A 2 12.54 -79.77 -8.02
C LYS A 2 12.24 -78.29 -8.12
N LYS A 3 11.35 -77.92 -9.03
CA LYS A 3 10.86 -76.50 -9.22
C LYS A 3 9.80 -76.23 -8.16
N LEU A 4 10.03 -75.16 -7.34
CA LEU A 4 8.97 -74.55 -6.50
C LEU A 4 8.15 -73.57 -7.33
N PRO A 5 6.83 -73.47 -7.12
CA PRO A 5 6.02 -72.40 -7.73
C PRO A 5 6.09 -71.17 -6.86
N ALA A 6 6.25 -69.98 -7.53
CA ALA A 6 6.16 -68.70 -6.90
C ALA A 6 4.69 -68.31 -6.68
N VAL A 7 4.31 -68.05 -5.42
CA VAL A 7 3.01 -67.48 -5.04
C VAL A 7 3.11 -65.97 -5.12
N LEU A 8 2.33 -65.35 -6.03
CA LEU A 8 2.22 -63.91 -6.17
C LEU A 8 1.11 -63.44 -5.22
N ALA A 9 1.49 -62.77 -4.12
CA ALA A 9 0.52 -62.13 -3.22
C ALA A 9 0.17 -60.72 -3.76
N ILE A 10 -1.09 -60.55 -4.17
CA ILE A 10 -1.66 -59.25 -4.55
C ILE A 10 -2.13 -58.57 -3.25
N VAL A 11 -1.42 -57.54 -2.82
CA VAL A 11 -1.86 -56.67 -1.73
C VAL A 11 -2.72 -55.57 -2.33
N ALA A 12 -4.03 -55.65 -2.16
CA ALA A 12 -4.95 -54.57 -2.47
C ALA A 12 -4.84 -53.46 -1.44
N LEU A 13 -4.21 -52.34 -1.79
CA LEU A 13 -4.22 -51.10 -1.00
C LEU A 13 -5.57 -50.41 -1.20
N PHE A 14 -6.47 -50.55 -0.23
CA PHE A 14 -7.63 -49.67 -0.13
C PHE A 14 -7.14 -48.31 0.40
N THR A 15 -7.05 -47.32 -0.47
CA THR A 15 -6.91 -45.94 -0.06
C THR A 15 -8.30 -45.41 0.29
N ASP A 16 -8.60 -45.32 1.58
CA ASP A 16 -9.72 -44.51 2.05
C ASP A 16 -9.46 -43.05 1.65
N ALA A 17 -10.15 -42.60 0.59
CA ALA A 17 -10.19 -41.20 0.25
C ALA A 17 -10.99 -40.47 1.34
N ALA A 18 -10.29 -39.70 2.18
CA ALA A 18 -10.96 -38.77 3.09
C ALA A 18 -11.93 -37.88 2.32
N PRO A 19 -13.15 -37.63 2.79
CA PRO A 19 -14.08 -36.73 2.14
C PRO A 19 -13.40 -35.36 1.98
N ALA A 20 -13.41 -34.85 0.76
CA ALA A 20 -12.92 -33.51 0.47
C ALA A 20 -13.70 -32.52 1.34
N ALA A 21 -12.99 -31.79 2.20
CA ALA A 21 -13.61 -30.71 2.99
C ALA A 21 -14.27 -29.72 2.00
N ASP A 22 -15.52 -29.36 2.26
CA ASP A 22 -16.24 -28.36 1.49
C ASP A 22 -15.37 -27.10 1.39
N PRO A 23 -15.26 -26.45 0.22
CA PRO A 23 -14.50 -25.23 0.06
C PRO A 23 -15.08 -24.18 1.01
N VAL A 24 -14.31 -23.83 2.05
CA VAL A 24 -14.67 -22.74 2.97
C VAL A 24 -14.69 -21.47 2.14
N THR A 25 -15.89 -20.97 1.84
CA THR A 25 -16.07 -19.67 1.18
C THR A 25 -15.42 -18.60 2.10
N PRO A 26 -14.40 -17.87 1.62
CA PRO A 26 -13.78 -16.85 2.46
C PRO A 26 -14.83 -15.83 2.92
N ALA A 27 -14.85 -15.51 4.21
CA ALA A 27 -15.75 -14.49 4.74
C ALA A 27 -15.52 -13.18 3.95
N LYS A 28 -16.60 -12.54 3.47
CA LYS A 28 -16.50 -11.25 2.77
C LYS A 28 -15.87 -10.23 3.71
N PRO A 29 -14.82 -9.50 3.28
CA PRO A 29 -14.17 -8.53 4.14
C PRO A 29 -15.13 -7.38 4.47
N VAL A 30 -15.20 -7.01 5.74
CA VAL A 30 -16.02 -5.91 6.24
C VAL A 30 -15.10 -4.89 6.91
N LEU A 31 -15.15 -3.63 6.47
CA LEU A 31 -14.35 -2.56 7.04
C LEU A 31 -14.81 -2.21 8.46
N LYS A 32 -13.87 -1.81 9.31
CA LYS A 32 -14.12 -1.28 10.67
C LYS A 32 -14.54 0.20 10.61
N ILE A 33 -15.49 0.51 9.73
CA ILE A 33 -16.10 1.83 9.57
C ILE A 33 -17.62 1.70 9.51
N THR A 34 -18.34 2.74 9.87
CA THR A 34 -19.80 2.78 9.69
C THR A 34 -20.10 3.21 8.26
N PRO A 35 -20.72 2.34 7.42
CA PRO A 35 -21.07 2.70 6.06
C PRO A 35 -21.92 3.98 5.99
N GLY A 36 -21.65 4.82 4.99
CA GLY A 36 -22.33 6.10 4.80
C GLY A 36 -21.84 7.23 5.72
N GLN A 37 -21.12 6.91 6.78
CA GLN A 37 -20.58 7.93 7.68
C GLN A 37 -19.30 8.56 7.09
N VAL A 38 -19.25 9.89 7.09
CA VAL A 38 -18.02 10.63 6.83
C VAL A 38 -17.32 10.87 8.17
N ILE A 39 -16.21 10.18 8.40
CA ILE A 39 -15.40 10.41 9.59
C ILE A 39 -14.54 11.64 9.33
N VAL A 40 -14.85 12.74 10.01
CA VAL A 40 -14.02 13.93 10.01
C VAL A 40 -12.98 13.77 11.11
N PRO A 41 -11.67 13.81 10.79
CA PRO A 41 -10.65 13.74 11.84
C PRO A 41 -10.72 15.00 12.71
N THR A 42 -10.30 14.89 13.95
CA THR A 42 -10.11 16.05 14.81
C THR A 42 -8.98 16.94 14.25
N ASP A 43 -8.96 18.22 14.61
CA ASP A 43 -7.87 19.13 14.23
C ASP A 43 -6.54 18.72 14.88
N ALA A 44 -6.60 18.00 16.01
CA ALA A 44 -5.44 17.46 16.68
C ALA A 44 -4.78 16.40 15.80
N MET A 45 -3.54 16.64 15.39
CA MET A 45 -2.78 15.70 14.56
C MET A 45 -1.34 15.56 15.04
N ARG A 46 -0.80 14.35 14.86
CA ARG A 46 0.60 14.03 15.10
C ARG A 46 1.22 13.42 13.83
N ARG A 47 2.42 13.87 13.50
CA ARG A 47 3.28 13.20 12.51
C ARG A 47 4.31 12.37 13.26
N ILE A 48 4.25 11.06 13.10
CA ILE A 48 5.08 10.11 13.83
C ILE A 48 5.91 9.36 12.81
N TRP A 49 7.25 9.40 12.95
CA TRP A 49 8.12 8.51 12.21
C TRP A 49 8.03 7.10 12.78
N GLY A 50 8.01 6.12 11.90
CA GLY A 50 7.93 4.74 12.33
C GLY A 50 8.23 3.74 11.22
N GLU A 51 8.30 2.48 11.62
CA GLU A 51 8.40 1.31 10.77
C GLU A 51 7.05 0.62 10.66
N LEU A 52 6.55 0.41 9.44
CA LEU A 52 5.35 -0.37 9.22
C LEU A 52 5.58 -1.83 9.63
N ILE A 53 4.84 -2.32 10.61
CA ILE A 53 4.96 -3.71 11.09
C ILE A 53 4.02 -4.63 10.31
N SER A 54 2.77 -4.22 10.14
CA SER A 54 1.77 -5.01 9.44
C SER A 54 0.68 -4.13 8.85
N LEU A 55 0.04 -4.64 7.80
CA LEU A 55 -1.06 -3.99 7.12
C LEU A 55 -2.07 -5.04 6.68
N ASP A 56 -3.31 -4.88 7.10
CA ASP A 56 -4.45 -5.64 6.60
C ASP A 56 -5.15 -4.82 5.52
N LEU A 57 -5.04 -5.28 4.29
CA LEU A 57 -5.57 -4.58 3.11
C LEU A 57 -7.11 -4.58 3.10
N ALA A 58 -7.74 -5.63 3.60
CA ALA A 58 -9.18 -5.79 3.59
C ALA A 58 -9.86 -4.86 4.61
N THR A 59 -9.37 -4.85 5.84
CA THR A 59 -9.92 -4.02 6.91
C THR A 59 -9.33 -2.61 6.94
N ARG A 60 -8.30 -2.34 6.12
CA ARG A 60 -7.54 -1.08 6.11
C ARG A 60 -6.99 -0.72 7.50
N THR A 61 -6.52 -1.72 8.23
CA THR A 61 -5.91 -1.54 9.56
C THR A 61 -4.45 -1.97 9.53
N GLY A 62 -3.65 -1.49 10.47
CA GLY A 62 -2.24 -1.87 10.54
C GLY A 62 -1.61 -1.49 11.85
N LYS A 63 -0.33 -1.77 11.93
CA LYS A 63 0.53 -1.45 13.08
C LYS A 63 1.84 -0.86 12.60
N PHE A 64 2.33 0.15 13.29
CA PHE A 64 3.69 0.63 13.09
C PHE A 64 4.42 0.76 14.42
N ARG A 65 5.75 0.58 14.38
CA ARG A 65 6.63 0.83 15.53
C ARG A 65 7.13 2.26 15.45
N LYS A 66 6.91 3.04 16.50
CA LYS A 66 7.39 4.42 16.60
C LYS A 66 8.92 4.46 16.66
N GLU A 67 9.52 5.30 15.82
CA GLU A 67 10.98 5.45 15.75
C GLU A 67 11.60 5.82 17.08
N GLY A 68 12.72 5.18 17.41
CA GLY A 68 13.46 5.39 18.64
C GLY A 68 12.85 4.77 19.90
N THR A 69 11.74 4.01 19.75
CA THR A 69 11.06 3.33 20.86
C THR A 69 10.66 1.91 20.47
N ASP A 70 10.20 1.12 21.43
CA ASP A 70 9.57 -0.19 21.19
C ASP A 70 8.03 -0.08 21.14
N GLU A 71 7.49 1.15 21.18
CA GLU A 71 6.05 1.42 21.16
C GLU A 71 5.44 1.04 19.80
N VAL A 72 4.48 0.13 19.83
CA VAL A 72 3.70 -0.28 18.65
C VAL A 72 2.33 0.38 18.71
N ILE A 73 1.98 1.10 17.65
CA ILE A 73 0.72 1.84 17.53
C ILE A 73 -0.15 1.17 16.49
N ASP A 74 -1.39 0.85 16.88
CA ASP A 74 -2.44 0.37 15.98
C ASP A 74 -3.06 1.55 15.22
N PHE A 75 -3.42 1.33 13.94
CA PHE A 75 -4.10 2.36 13.17
C PHE A 75 -5.18 1.81 12.23
N THR A 76 -6.13 2.68 11.91
CA THR A 76 -7.11 2.48 10.84
C THR A 76 -6.88 3.53 9.75
N VAL A 77 -6.68 3.09 8.52
CA VAL A 77 -6.49 3.96 7.35
C VAL A 77 -7.84 4.51 6.92
N LEU A 78 -8.07 5.78 7.13
CA LEU A 78 -9.33 6.42 6.74
C LEU A 78 -9.52 6.43 5.21
N PRO A 79 -10.76 6.43 4.70
CA PRO A 79 -11.02 6.33 3.27
C PRO A 79 -10.35 7.39 2.42
N TYR A 80 -10.12 8.58 2.97
CA TYR A 80 -9.48 9.71 2.31
C TYR A 80 -8.00 9.88 2.66
N ALA A 81 -7.37 8.86 3.26
CA ALA A 81 -5.96 8.92 3.59
C ALA A 81 -5.10 9.05 2.33
N GLU A 82 -4.16 9.97 2.34
CA GLU A 82 -3.14 10.10 1.30
C GLU A 82 -2.05 9.05 1.49
N LEU A 83 -1.79 8.30 0.44
CA LEU A 83 -0.80 7.23 0.41
C LEU A 83 0.32 7.64 -0.55
N LEU A 84 1.44 8.11 -0.01
CA LEU A 84 2.56 8.63 -0.80
C LEU A 84 3.73 7.66 -0.75
N HIS A 85 3.94 6.96 -1.87
CA HIS A 85 4.94 5.93 -2.04
C HIS A 85 5.86 6.25 -3.21
N HIS A 86 7.17 6.11 -3.04
CA HIS A 86 8.19 6.42 -4.05
C HIS A 86 8.06 7.82 -4.68
N ALA A 87 7.69 8.81 -3.86
CA ALA A 87 7.42 10.19 -4.28
C ALA A 87 6.27 10.34 -5.32
N ALA A 88 5.34 9.40 -5.33
CA ALA A 88 4.10 9.41 -6.11
C ALA A 88 2.92 8.97 -5.25
N PHE A 89 1.69 9.12 -5.74
CA PHE A 89 0.55 8.47 -5.13
C PHE A 89 0.70 6.95 -5.28
N GLY A 90 0.43 6.23 -4.20
CA GLY A 90 0.43 4.78 -4.15
C GLY A 90 -0.93 4.22 -3.80
N ASP A 91 -1.01 2.91 -3.83
CA ASP A 91 -2.11 2.13 -3.30
C ASP A 91 -1.70 1.52 -1.96
N LEU A 92 -2.68 1.17 -1.12
CA LEU A 92 -2.38 0.61 0.19
C LEU A 92 -1.47 -0.64 0.11
N GLN A 93 -1.61 -1.44 -0.94
CA GLN A 93 -0.82 -2.64 -1.21
C GLN A 93 0.63 -2.37 -1.65
N ASP A 94 1.01 -1.12 -1.91
CA ASP A 94 2.40 -0.77 -2.24
C ASP A 94 3.27 -0.65 -0.99
N PHE A 95 2.65 -0.44 0.17
CA PHE A 95 3.38 -0.32 1.43
C PHE A 95 3.72 -1.71 1.99
N ARG A 96 4.98 -2.00 2.02
CA ARG A 96 5.55 -3.26 2.46
C ARG A 96 5.93 -3.17 3.95
N ALA A 97 5.71 -4.26 4.73
CA ALA A 97 6.19 -4.33 6.10
C ALA A 97 7.70 -4.05 6.16
N GLY A 98 8.14 -3.32 7.17
CA GLY A 98 9.49 -2.81 7.31
C GLY A 98 9.71 -1.41 6.75
N VAL A 99 8.85 -0.87 5.87
CA VAL A 99 9.05 0.48 5.31
C VAL A 99 9.10 1.53 6.41
N ARG A 100 10.11 2.42 6.33
CA ARG A 100 10.21 3.59 7.20
C ARG A 100 9.38 4.73 6.60
N ALA A 101 8.40 5.21 7.34
CA ALA A 101 7.45 6.21 6.88
C ALA A 101 7.05 7.21 7.97
N ILE A 102 6.42 8.30 7.54
CA ILE A 102 5.69 9.23 8.40
C ILE A 102 4.23 8.77 8.41
N PHE A 103 3.67 8.60 9.61
CA PHE A 103 2.27 8.32 9.86
C PHE A 103 1.61 9.56 10.45
N ARG A 104 0.62 10.14 9.75
CA ARG A 104 -0.16 11.25 10.29
C ARG A 104 -1.39 10.70 10.97
N MET A 105 -1.36 10.75 12.31
CA MET A 105 -2.38 10.22 13.20
C MET A 105 -3.28 11.32 13.73
N HIS A 106 -4.54 10.99 13.90
CA HIS A 106 -5.55 11.81 14.56
C HIS A 106 -6.23 10.99 15.65
N GLU A 107 -6.84 11.68 16.60
CA GLU A 107 -7.69 11.05 17.60
C GLU A 107 -8.97 10.51 16.93
N ASN A 108 -9.40 9.33 17.38
CA ASN A 108 -10.72 8.80 17.06
C ASN A 108 -11.78 9.43 18.00
N ALA A 109 -13.04 9.00 17.87
CA ALA A 109 -14.14 9.50 18.72
C ALA A 109 -13.96 9.19 20.23
N SER A 110 -13.08 8.25 20.58
CA SER A 110 -12.75 7.88 21.97
C SER A 110 -11.50 8.62 22.50
N GLY A 111 -10.89 9.52 21.71
CA GLY A 111 -9.66 10.22 22.07
C GLY A 111 -8.38 9.40 21.87
N GLU A 112 -8.44 8.27 21.19
CA GLU A 112 -7.27 7.42 20.89
C GLU A 112 -6.63 7.82 19.56
N TRP A 113 -5.30 7.84 19.51
CA TRP A 113 -4.51 8.20 18.32
C TRP A 113 -4.43 7.02 17.32
N THR A 114 -5.56 6.64 16.74
CA THR A 114 -5.69 5.48 15.84
C THR A 114 -6.16 5.79 14.44
N SER A 115 -6.62 7.01 14.15
CA SER A 115 -7.12 7.41 12.84
C SER A 115 -6.00 7.91 11.95
N LEU A 116 -5.67 7.16 10.89
CA LEU A 116 -4.59 7.50 9.96
C LEU A 116 -5.15 8.23 8.73
N THR A 117 -4.60 9.41 8.45
CA THR A 117 -4.96 10.21 7.26
C THR A 117 -3.84 10.34 6.23
N TYR A 118 -2.66 9.78 6.53
CA TYR A 118 -1.50 9.94 5.66
C TYR A 118 -0.41 8.94 5.99
N ILE A 119 0.11 8.26 4.97
CA ILE A 119 1.40 7.54 5.02
C ILE A 119 2.31 8.14 3.96
N GLN A 120 3.52 8.51 4.35
CA GLN A 120 4.54 9.01 3.43
C GLN A 120 5.85 8.29 3.69
N ASP A 121 6.37 7.56 2.72
CA ASP A 121 7.70 6.98 2.83
C ASP A 121 8.79 8.06 2.86
N GLN A 122 9.98 7.68 3.31
CA GLN A 122 11.09 8.62 3.43
C GLN A 122 11.50 9.20 2.09
N MET A 123 11.47 8.41 1.01
CA MET A 123 11.83 8.86 -0.33
C MET A 123 10.90 9.97 -0.81
N ASN A 124 9.59 9.82 -0.59
CA ASN A 124 8.62 10.87 -0.91
C ASN A 124 8.89 12.14 -0.11
N MET A 125 9.15 12.01 1.21
CA MET A 125 9.46 13.14 2.08
C MET A 125 10.71 13.89 1.58
N MET A 126 11.81 13.19 1.35
CA MET A 126 13.07 13.78 0.89
C MET A 126 12.92 14.45 -0.48
N SER A 127 12.17 13.84 -1.40
CA SER A 127 11.91 14.43 -2.72
C SER A 127 11.10 15.73 -2.60
N GLY A 128 10.05 15.73 -1.78
CA GLY A 128 9.21 16.91 -1.56
C GLY A 128 9.98 18.07 -0.92
N HIS A 129 10.93 17.79 -0.04
CA HIS A 129 11.80 18.78 0.60
C HIS A 129 13.06 19.09 -0.21
N LYS A 130 13.30 18.44 -1.36
CA LYS A 130 14.53 18.56 -2.17
C LYS A 130 15.80 18.21 -1.37
N GLU A 131 15.68 17.23 -0.47
CA GLU A 131 16.78 16.77 0.38
C GLU A 131 17.43 15.52 -0.21
N TYR A 132 18.69 15.33 0.19
CA TYR A 132 19.56 14.21 -0.18
C TYR A 132 20.31 13.73 1.04
N PHE A 133 20.78 12.50 1.00
CA PHE A 133 21.90 12.06 1.81
C PHE A 133 23.20 12.39 1.06
N HIS A 134 23.99 13.29 1.62
CA HIS A 134 25.34 13.55 1.14
C HIS A 134 26.28 12.54 1.78
N VAL A 135 27.01 11.79 0.96
CA VAL A 135 27.95 10.78 1.43
C VAL A 135 29.21 11.47 1.97
N ASP A 136 29.40 11.43 3.26
CA ASP A 136 30.55 12.02 3.95
C ASP A 136 31.67 11.00 4.16
N GLY A 137 31.35 9.69 4.25
CA GLY A 137 32.28 8.60 4.43
C GLY A 137 31.74 7.27 3.90
N ILE A 138 32.64 6.34 3.57
CA ILE A 138 32.32 5.00 3.06
C ILE A 138 33.10 3.96 3.86
N ALA A 139 32.41 3.04 4.52
CA ALA A 139 32.98 1.84 5.13
C ALA A 139 32.68 0.63 4.24
N GLY A 140 33.46 0.49 3.16
CA GLY A 140 33.20 -0.48 2.10
C GLY A 140 33.24 -1.95 2.52
N ASP A 141 34.02 -2.29 3.55
CA ASP A 141 34.06 -3.61 4.17
C ASP A 141 32.78 -3.98 4.93
N LYS A 142 32.00 -2.96 5.33
CA LYS A 142 30.75 -3.10 6.09
C LYS A 142 29.50 -2.76 5.30
N GLY A 143 29.64 -2.35 4.02
CA GLY A 143 28.50 -1.90 3.22
C GLY A 143 27.77 -0.70 3.83
N ALA A 144 28.50 0.23 4.47
CA ALA A 144 27.93 1.34 5.21
C ALA A 144 28.41 2.69 4.68
N LEU A 145 27.51 3.67 4.71
CA LEU A 145 27.78 5.06 4.32
C LEU A 145 27.50 5.97 5.51
N ASP A 146 28.46 6.83 5.83
CA ASP A 146 28.24 7.95 6.77
C ASP A 146 27.70 9.13 5.97
N CYS A 147 26.56 9.68 6.38
CA CYS A 147 25.83 10.66 5.59
C CYS A 147 25.33 11.84 6.41
N THR A 148 25.21 12.97 5.72
CA THR A 148 24.47 14.16 6.19
C THR A 148 23.21 14.33 5.35
N GLN A 149 22.04 14.39 5.99
CA GLN A 149 20.79 14.76 5.32
C GLN A 149 20.68 16.28 5.20
N ALA A 150 20.65 16.76 3.98
CA ALA A 150 20.62 18.18 3.67
C ALA A 150 19.97 18.45 2.29
N ASN A 151 19.66 19.71 1.98
CA ASN A 151 19.34 20.10 0.62
C ASN A 151 20.58 19.99 -0.31
N SER A 152 20.39 20.19 -1.60
CA SER A 152 21.41 19.93 -2.63
C SER A 152 22.74 20.66 -2.39
N ASP A 153 22.72 21.89 -1.89
CA ASP A 153 23.89 22.76 -1.67
C ASP A 153 24.34 22.82 -0.20
N ARG A 154 23.71 22.03 0.68
CA ARG A 154 23.92 21.99 2.12
C ARG A 154 23.67 23.34 2.86
N SER A 155 22.94 24.26 2.23
CA SER A 155 22.54 25.51 2.91
C SER A 155 21.53 25.26 4.03
N TYR A 156 20.78 24.15 3.95
CA TYR A 156 19.96 23.63 5.04
C TYR A 156 20.39 22.18 5.36
N VAL A 157 20.80 21.96 6.58
CA VAL A 157 21.17 20.64 7.12
C VAL A 157 20.10 20.19 8.10
N ARG A 158 19.45 19.08 7.81
CA ARG A 158 18.47 18.48 8.71
C ARG A 158 19.13 17.67 9.81
N GLU A 159 20.05 16.77 9.43
CA GLU A 159 20.68 15.84 10.35
C GLU A 159 22.06 15.41 9.84
N LYS A 160 23.02 15.19 10.79
CA LYS A 160 24.37 14.71 10.51
C LYS A 160 24.63 13.37 11.18
N GLY A 161 25.60 12.61 10.66
CA GLY A 161 26.07 11.35 11.20
C GLY A 161 24.98 10.26 11.10
N ILE A 162 24.27 10.23 9.97
CA ILE A 162 23.32 9.17 9.64
C ILE A 162 24.11 8.03 9.01
N LEU A 163 23.99 6.84 9.57
CA LEU A 163 24.58 5.64 8.99
C LEU A 163 23.57 4.95 8.08
N ILE A 164 23.85 4.94 6.78
CA ILE A 164 23.11 4.17 5.79
C ILE A 164 23.77 2.81 5.68
N SER A 165 23.10 1.76 6.12
CA SER A 165 23.57 0.38 6.02
C SER A 165 22.92 -0.32 4.84
N THR A 166 23.72 -1.08 4.11
CA THR A 166 23.29 -1.88 2.97
C THR A 166 23.62 -3.35 3.19
N ASP A 167 22.93 -4.23 2.51
CA ASP A 167 23.13 -5.68 2.57
C ASP A 167 23.11 -6.32 1.17
N ALA A 168 23.07 -7.64 1.10
CA ALA A 168 23.05 -8.38 -0.17
C ALA A 168 21.74 -8.18 -0.97
N GLU A 169 20.67 -7.72 -0.33
CA GLU A 169 19.37 -7.46 -0.99
C GLU A 169 19.27 -6.01 -1.47
N THR A 170 20.15 -5.12 -1.02
CA THR A 170 20.15 -3.71 -1.41
C THR A 170 20.46 -3.56 -2.90
N ARG A 171 19.60 -2.84 -3.61
CA ARG A 171 19.76 -2.52 -5.03
C ARG A 171 20.23 -1.09 -5.21
N TYR A 172 21.10 -0.89 -6.20
CA TYR A 172 21.68 0.42 -6.51
C TYR A 172 21.29 0.81 -7.92
N TRP A 173 21.04 2.11 -8.13
CA TRP A 173 20.54 2.66 -9.38
C TRP A 173 21.32 3.90 -9.78
N LYS A 174 21.79 3.94 -11.03
CA LYS A 174 22.49 5.08 -11.62
C LYS A 174 22.09 5.22 -13.08
N ASP A 175 21.79 6.42 -13.52
CA ASP A 175 21.33 6.71 -14.90
C ASP A 175 20.14 5.82 -15.34
N GLY A 176 19.26 5.48 -14.39
CA GLY A 176 18.11 4.60 -14.59
C GLY A 176 18.48 3.13 -14.84
N GLN A 177 19.72 2.70 -14.57
CA GLN A 177 20.23 1.35 -14.74
C GLN A 177 20.70 0.77 -13.41
N PRO A 178 20.78 -0.57 -13.28
CA PRO A 178 21.40 -1.21 -12.12
C PRO A 178 22.87 -0.77 -11.95
N ALA A 179 23.24 -0.47 -10.72
CA ALA A 179 24.59 -0.08 -10.28
C ALA A 179 25.05 -0.96 -9.12
N LYS A 180 26.18 -0.63 -8.49
CA LYS A 180 26.77 -1.35 -7.35
C LYS A 180 27.23 -0.39 -6.26
N PHE A 181 27.41 -0.93 -5.04
CA PHE A 181 27.95 -0.18 -3.91
C PHE A 181 29.27 0.56 -4.26
N GLY A 182 30.18 -0.09 -5.00
CA GLY A 182 31.45 0.50 -5.42
C GLY A 182 31.37 1.68 -6.39
N ASP A 183 30.18 1.98 -6.94
CA ASP A 183 29.96 3.15 -7.77
C ASP A 183 29.69 4.44 -6.96
N ILE A 184 29.47 4.29 -5.64
CA ILE A 184 29.26 5.39 -4.71
C ILE A 184 30.59 6.01 -4.32
N LYS A 185 30.66 7.34 -4.28
CA LYS A 185 31.85 8.09 -3.88
C LYS A 185 31.53 9.06 -2.76
N VAL A 186 32.52 9.37 -1.94
CA VAL A 186 32.44 10.49 -0.99
C VAL A 186 32.13 11.78 -1.77
N GLY A 187 31.16 12.54 -1.29
CA GLY A 187 30.63 13.73 -1.94
C GLY A 187 29.40 13.51 -2.82
N ASP A 188 29.05 12.26 -3.13
CA ASP A 188 27.81 11.96 -3.86
C ASP A 188 26.57 12.38 -3.06
N LYS A 189 25.51 12.68 -3.81
CA LYS A 189 24.18 12.94 -3.28
C LYS A 189 23.29 11.78 -3.67
N ILE A 190 22.81 11.05 -2.68
CA ILE A 190 21.98 9.87 -2.89
C ILE A 190 20.60 10.06 -2.25
N ARG A 191 19.64 9.28 -2.71
CA ARG A 191 18.36 9.03 -2.01
C ARG A 191 18.19 7.55 -1.81
N THR A 192 17.41 7.18 -0.81
CA THR A 192 17.27 5.79 -0.40
C THR A 192 15.82 5.44 -0.14
N GLU A 193 15.44 4.22 -0.46
CA GLU A 193 14.26 3.59 0.07
C GLU A 193 14.66 2.83 1.33
N THR A 194 14.37 3.42 2.49
CA THR A 194 14.77 2.87 3.77
C THR A 194 13.74 1.92 4.36
N HIS A 195 14.23 0.93 5.06
CA HIS A 195 13.43 -0.03 5.82
C HIS A 195 14.04 -0.29 7.19
N GLY A 196 13.19 -0.79 8.08
CA GLY A 196 13.56 -1.01 9.46
C GLY A 196 13.92 0.28 10.19
N ILE A 197 13.91 0.21 11.50
CA ILE A 197 14.37 1.30 12.35
C ILE A 197 15.43 0.71 13.27
N GLY A 198 16.68 0.89 12.88
CA GLY A 198 17.79 0.58 13.77
C GLY A 198 17.75 1.44 15.03
N LYS A 199 18.39 1.01 16.08
CA LYS A 199 18.65 1.87 17.23
C LYS A 199 19.63 2.95 16.81
N GLY A 200 19.32 4.20 17.13
CA GLY A 200 20.12 5.36 16.78
C GLY A 200 19.86 5.84 15.35
N LYS A 201 20.92 6.32 14.67
CA LYS A 201 20.86 6.92 13.33
C LYS A 201 21.14 5.94 12.20
N VAL A 202 21.01 4.63 12.46
CA VAL A 202 21.22 3.59 11.44
C VAL A 202 19.95 3.38 10.64
N GLN A 203 20.09 3.44 9.31
CA GLN A 203 18.99 3.19 8.37
C GLN A 203 19.40 2.08 7.40
N MET A 204 18.58 1.05 7.28
CA MET A 204 18.74 0.00 6.28
C MET A 204 18.06 0.40 4.97
N CYS A 205 18.54 -0.08 3.82
CA CYS A 205 18.02 0.32 2.52
C CYS A 205 17.69 -0.86 1.61
N TRP A 206 16.52 -0.83 0.97
CA TRP A 206 16.20 -1.71 -0.15
C TRP A 206 16.76 -1.17 -1.47
N ASN A 207 16.67 0.14 -1.67
CA ASN A 207 17.16 0.80 -2.88
C ASN A 207 17.99 2.04 -2.53
N VAL A 208 19.06 2.26 -3.30
CA VAL A 208 19.92 3.44 -3.25
C VAL A 208 19.96 4.06 -4.64
N PHE A 209 19.58 5.32 -4.77
CA PHE A 209 19.57 6.09 -6.01
C PHE A 209 20.73 7.08 -6.02
N LEU A 210 21.66 6.89 -6.96
CA LEU A 210 22.88 7.70 -7.07
C LEU A 210 22.62 9.01 -7.83
N ASP A 211 21.45 9.16 -8.44
CA ASP A 211 21.07 10.35 -9.22
C ASP A 211 19.55 10.53 -9.29
N ASP A 212 19.14 11.74 -9.68
CA ASP A 212 17.72 12.07 -9.80
C ASP A 212 17.04 11.37 -11.00
N ALA A 213 17.79 10.99 -12.05
CA ALA A 213 17.20 10.31 -13.21
C ALA A 213 16.68 8.92 -12.82
N SER A 214 17.46 8.20 -12.03
CA SER A 214 17.06 6.89 -11.47
C SER A 214 15.82 7.01 -10.58
N LEU A 215 15.77 8.04 -9.72
CA LEU A 215 14.61 8.28 -8.86
C LEU A 215 13.36 8.63 -9.69
N LEU A 216 13.48 9.52 -10.70
CA LEU A 216 12.38 9.89 -11.59
C LEU A 216 11.82 8.70 -12.36
N LYS A 217 12.68 7.75 -12.76
CA LYS A 217 12.26 6.49 -13.37
C LYS A 217 11.37 5.69 -12.41
N PHE A 218 11.80 5.50 -11.17
CA PHE A 218 11.03 4.81 -10.14
C PHE A 218 9.67 5.47 -9.88
N GLN A 219 9.65 6.80 -9.80
CA GLN A 219 8.40 7.56 -9.63
C GLN A 219 7.45 7.37 -10.83
N SER A 220 8.01 7.36 -12.04
CA SER A 220 7.22 7.13 -13.26
C SER A 220 6.66 5.70 -13.31
N GLU A 221 7.44 4.72 -12.89
CA GLU A 221 7.00 3.33 -12.77
C GLU A 221 5.88 3.18 -11.73
N GLN A 222 6.02 3.82 -10.56
CA GLN A 222 4.97 3.82 -9.54
C GLN A 222 3.67 4.45 -10.06
N LYS A 223 3.75 5.57 -10.77
CA LYS A 223 2.58 6.20 -11.40
C LYS A 223 1.93 5.28 -12.44
N ALA A 224 2.75 4.60 -13.25
CA ALA A 224 2.25 3.66 -14.25
C ALA A 224 1.58 2.44 -13.60
N ILE A 225 2.13 1.92 -12.51
CA ILE A 225 1.53 0.83 -11.72
C ILE A 225 0.16 1.27 -11.18
N HIS A 226 0.07 2.43 -10.56
CA HIS A 226 -1.18 2.98 -10.04
C HIS A 226 -2.23 3.16 -11.15
N ALA A 227 -1.87 3.79 -12.27
CA ALA A 227 -2.76 3.99 -13.40
C ALA A 227 -3.27 2.66 -13.99
N ARG A 228 -2.39 1.67 -14.13
CA ARG A 228 -2.74 0.33 -14.59
C ARG A 228 -3.75 -0.34 -13.66
N ARG A 229 -3.55 -0.27 -12.34
CA ARG A 229 -4.50 -0.81 -11.36
C ARG A 229 -5.88 -0.17 -11.50
N MET A 230 -5.95 1.16 -11.65
CA MET A 230 -7.23 1.84 -11.86
C MET A 230 -7.95 1.34 -13.11
N THR A 231 -7.20 0.96 -14.17
CA THR A 231 -7.76 0.43 -15.42
C THR A 231 -8.14 -1.05 -15.32
N GLU A 232 -7.24 -1.89 -14.79
CA GLU A 232 -7.40 -3.34 -14.76
C GLU A 232 -8.27 -3.81 -13.58
N GLU A 233 -8.01 -3.29 -12.38
CA GLU A 233 -8.70 -3.70 -11.15
C GLU A 233 -9.85 -2.76 -10.75
N GLY A 234 -9.94 -1.57 -11.36
CA GLY A 234 -10.94 -0.54 -11.05
C GLY A 234 -10.57 0.31 -9.84
N ALA A 235 -11.25 1.44 -9.70
CA ALA A 235 -11.11 2.35 -8.55
C ALA A 235 -11.61 1.66 -7.27
N PRO A 236 -10.80 1.63 -6.20
CA PRO A 236 -11.18 0.97 -4.96
C PRO A 236 -12.14 1.82 -4.13
N GLY A 237 -13.05 1.16 -3.45
CA GLY A 237 -14.00 1.79 -2.55
C GLY A 237 -14.68 0.75 -1.65
N TYR A 238 -15.76 1.17 -1.02
CA TYR A 238 -16.61 0.30 -0.23
C TYR A 238 -18.08 0.64 -0.40
N VAL A 239 -18.92 -0.33 -0.11
CA VAL A 239 -20.38 -0.20 -0.17
C VAL A 239 -20.88 0.53 1.07
N ASP A 240 -21.51 1.69 0.88
CA ASP A 240 -22.22 2.39 1.94
C ASP A 240 -23.59 1.75 2.17
N LYS A 241 -24.32 1.47 1.09
CA LYS A 241 -25.66 0.91 1.14
C LYS A 241 -25.97 0.20 -0.18
N LEU A 242 -26.73 -0.89 -0.08
CA LEU A 242 -27.38 -1.54 -1.23
C LEU A 242 -28.84 -1.78 -0.90
N THR A 243 -29.74 -1.35 -1.77
CA THR A 243 -31.18 -1.60 -1.68
C THR A 243 -31.66 -2.00 -3.04
N ASP A 244 -31.98 -3.29 -3.20
CA ASP A 244 -32.30 -3.91 -4.50
C ASP A 244 -31.15 -3.63 -5.51
N ARG A 245 -31.34 -2.68 -6.42
CA ARG A 245 -30.33 -2.29 -7.43
C ARG A 245 -29.72 -0.91 -7.19
N ASP A 246 -30.18 -0.20 -6.17
CA ASP A 246 -29.60 1.09 -5.78
C ASP A 246 -28.37 0.86 -4.90
N LEU A 247 -27.20 1.16 -5.43
CA LEU A 247 -25.91 0.97 -4.77
C LEU A 247 -25.27 2.33 -4.46
N GLN A 248 -24.95 2.56 -3.20
CA GLN A 248 -24.16 3.72 -2.77
C GLN A 248 -22.74 3.27 -2.42
N LEU A 249 -21.76 3.95 -2.99
CA LEU A 249 -20.33 3.69 -2.80
C LEU A 249 -19.60 4.92 -2.31
N THR A 250 -18.63 4.71 -1.43
CA THR A 250 -17.54 5.65 -1.18
C THR A 250 -16.26 5.13 -1.84
N LEU A 251 -15.70 5.89 -2.77
CA LEU A 251 -14.39 5.59 -3.35
C LEU A 251 -13.29 6.08 -2.42
N PHE A 252 -12.25 5.27 -2.26
CA PHE A 252 -11.06 5.66 -1.52
C PHE A 252 -10.26 6.73 -2.26
N GLN A 253 -9.42 7.46 -1.54
CA GLN A 253 -8.53 8.49 -2.10
C GLN A 253 -7.63 7.94 -3.21
N GLU A 254 -7.26 6.67 -3.17
CA GLU A 254 -6.51 5.98 -4.23
C GLU A 254 -7.22 6.05 -5.60
N GLY A 255 -8.54 6.04 -5.60
CA GLY A 255 -9.39 6.20 -6.79
C GLY A 255 -9.83 7.65 -7.06
N GLY A 256 -9.23 8.64 -6.42
CA GLY A 256 -9.67 10.04 -6.47
C GLY A 256 -9.70 10.65 -7.88
N ASP A 257 -8.76 10.29 -8.75
CA ASP A 257 -8.76 10.76 -10.14
C ASP A 257 -9.96 10.20 -10.93
N VAL A 258 -10.28 8.91 -10.73
CA VAL A 258 -11.48 8.29 -11.31
C VAL A 258 -12.72 8.98 -10.77
N ALA A 259 -12.82 9.16 -9.43
CA ALA A 259 -13.97 9.75 -8.78
C ALA A 259 -14.30 11.17 -9.31
N ARG A 260 -13.27 12.00 -9.54
CA ARG A 260 -13.43 13.35 -10.09
C ARG A 260 -13.95 13.37 -11.52
N GLY A 261 -13.70 12.30 -12.28
CA GLY A 261 -14.14 12.17 -13.68
C GLY A 261 -15.56 11.62 -13.86
N LEU A 262 -16.20 11.12 -12.78
CA LEU A 262 -17.52 10.49 -12.87
C LEU A 262 -18.65 11.53 -13.06
N LYS A 263 -19.65 11.16 -13.89
CA LYS A 263 -20.79 12.02 -14.22
C LYS A 263 -22.10 11.23 -14.18
N PRO A 264 -23.21 11.85 -13.74
CA PRO A 264 -24.54 11.25 -13.87
C PRO A 264 -24.84 10.80 -15.31
N GLY A 265 -25.49 9.65 -15.45
CA GLY A 265 -25.81 9.03 -16.74
C GLY A 265 -24.67 8.21 -17.36
N GLN A 266 -23.46 8.30 -16.85
CA GLN A 266 -22.30 7.53 -17.35
C GLN A 266 -22.46 6.07 -17.05
N LYS A 267 -22.08 5.20 -18.01
CA LYS A 267 -22.02 3.75 -17.84
C LYS A 267 -20.75 3.36 -17.12
N VAL A 268 -20.88 2.48 -16.15
CA VAL A 268 -19.81 1.96 -15.33
C VAL A 268 -20.00 0.46 -15.11
N ARG A 269 -19.00 -0.17 -14.54
CA ARG A 269 -19.09 -1.54 -14.02
C ARG A 269 -18.64 -1.53 -12.57
N VAL A 270 -19.24 -2.37 -11.74
CA VAL A 270 -18.90 -2.51 -10.32
C VAL A 270 -18.83 -3.99 -9.94
N ALA A 271 -17.87 -4.34 -9.09
CA ALA A 271 -17.74 -5.68 -8.53
C ALA A 271 -17.38 -5.63 -7.05
N ALA A 272 -17.72 -6.67 -6.31
CA ALA A 272 -17.15 -6.89 -4.97
C ALA A 272 -15.64 -7.15 -5.09
N ALA A 273 -14.89 -6.80 -4.04
CA ALA A 273 -13.47 -7.07 -3.95
C ALA A 273 -13.16 -7.97 -2.75
N GLY A 274 -12.16 -8.83 -2.94
CA GLY A 274 -11.67 -9.77 -1.93
C GLY A 274 -10.70 -9.13 -0.92
N VAL A 275 -10.15 -9.96 -0.05
CA VAL A 275 -9.16 -9.55 0.97
C VAL A 275 -7.86 -9.01 0.37
N ASP A 276 -7.51 -9.44 -0.83
CA ASP A 276 -6.38 -8.96 -1.63
C ASP A 276 -6.71 -7.67 -2.40
N ARG A 277 -7.91 -7.12 -2.20
CA ARG A 277 -8.45 -5.93 -2.86
C ARG A 277 -8.68 -6.09 -4.37
N LYS A 278 -8.55 -7.28 -4.90
CA LYS A 278 -8.88 -7.59 -6.30
C LYS A 278 -10.36 -7.90 -6.47
N PRO A 279 -10.91 -7.75 -7.68
CA PRO A 279 -12.30 -8.17 -7.96
C PRO A 279 -12.52 -9.64 -7.57
N SER A 280 -13.54 -9.90 -6.76
CA SER A 280 -13.92 -11.25 -6.28
C SER A 280 -15.23 -11.75 -6.90
N SER A 281 -15.91 -10.90 -7.67
CA SER A 281 -17.10 -11.26 -8.43
C SER A 281 -17.02 -10.74 -9.87
N ALA A 282 -17.89 -11.24 -10.74
CA ALA A 282 -18.02 -10.68 -12.08
C ALA A 282 -18.51 -9.23 -12.00
N PRO A 283 -17.95 -8.31 -12.83
CA PRO A 283 -18.38 -6.94 -12.85
C PRO A 283 -19.83 -6.79 -13.35
N ILE A 284 -20.65 -6.08 -12.59
CA ILE A 284 -22.04 -5.78 -12.89
C ILE A 284 -22.11 -4.45 -13.64
N PRO A 285 -22.75 -4.38 -14.82
CA PRO A 285 -23.02 -3.12 -15.49
C PRO A 285 -23.95 -2.24 -14.65
N ALA A 286 -23.68 -0.94 -14.65
CA ALA A 286 -24.47 0.03 -13.90
C ALA A 286 -24.46 1.41 -14.58
N THR A 287 -25.40 2.26 -14.16
CA THR A 287 -25.46 3.66 -14.58
C THR A 287 -25.30 4.55 -13.35
N ILE A 288 -24.48 5.58 -13.46
CA ILE A 288 -24.33 6.57 -12.39
C ILE A 288 -25.58 7.41 -12.26
N ALA A 289 -26.28 7.32 -11.12
CA ALA A 289 -27.38 8.20 -10.78
C ALA A 289 -26.86 9.55 -10.24
N THR A 290 -25.91 9.51 -9.30
CA THR A 290 -25.24 10.70 -8.77
C THR A 290 -23.76 10.44 -8.57
N ALA A 291 -22.93 11.48 -8.76
CA ALA A 291 -21.53 11.47 -8.42
C ALA A 291 -21.16 12.83 -7.81
N GLN A 292 -20.53 12.82 -6.65
CA GLN A 292 -20.13 14.05 -5.97
C GLN A 292 -18.86 13.84 -5.15
N MET A 293 -18.10 14.88 -4.99
CA MET A 293 -16.98 14.90 -4.06
C MET A 293 -17.46 15.46 -2.71
N ALA A 294 -17.34 14.65 -1.65
CA ALA A 294 -17.54 15.08 -0.26
C ALA A 294 -16.15 15.30 0.37
N GLY A 295 -15.60 16.51 0.20
CA GLY A 295 -14.19 16.77 0.45
C GLY A 295 -13.30 15.90 -0.47
N PRO A 296 -12.37 15.10 0.06
CA PRO A 296 -11.53 14.21 -0.73
C PRO A 296 -12.22 12.89 -1.12
N LEU A 297 -13.45 12.64 -0.66
CA LEU A 297 -14.16 11.39 -0.91
C LEU A 297 -15.04 11.48 -2.14
N GLY A 298 -14.92 10.50 -3.04
CA GLY A 298 -15.88 10.27 -4.11
C GLY A 298 -17.09 9.50 -3.60
N LYS A 299 -18.26 10.14 -3.54
CA LYS A 299 -19.55 9.52 -3.24
C LYS A 299 -20.31 9.27 -4.53
N VAL A 300 -20.71 8.02 -4.77
CA VAL A 300 -21.36 7.63 -6.02
C VAL A 300 -22.60 6.81 -5.72
N THR A 301 -23.71 7.17 -6.35
CA THR A 301 -24.92 6.33 -6.38
C THR A 301 -25.06 5.72 -7.76
N LEU A 302 -25.23 4.41 -7.81
CA LEU A 302 -25.34 3.62 -9.03
C LEU A 302 -26.70 2.93 -9.08
N MET A 303 -27.28 2.85 -10.27
CA MET A 303 -28.35 1.93 -10.59
C MET A 303 -27.74 0.71 -11.28
N LEU A 304 -27.73 -0.44 -10.61
CA LEU A 304 -27.24 -1.70 -11.16
C LEU A 304 -28.22 -2.23 -12.23
N ASP A 305 -27.72 -2.86 -13.27
CA ASP A 305 -28.57 -3.50 -14.28
C ASP A 305 -29.31 -4.72 -13.72
N TYR A 306 -28.76 -5.38 -12.69
CA TYR A 306 -29.36 -6.47 -11.92
C TYR A 306 -28.88 -6.48 -10.48
N ALA A 307 -29.65 -7.12 -9.57
CA ALA A 307 -29.33 -7.22 -8.15
C ALA A 307 -28.05 -8.07 -7.92
N SER A 308 -27.36 -7.81 -6.85
CA SER A 308 -26.12 -8.52 -6.46
C SER A 308 -26.16 -8.96 -5.01
N GLU A 309 -25.83 -10.21 -4.76
CA GLU A 309 -25.62 -10.75 -3.42
C GLU A 309 -24.16 -10.59 -2.94
N ASP A 310 -23.24 -10.27 -3.86
CA ASP A 310 -21.81 -10.11 -3.54
C ASP A 310 -21.46 -8.75 -2.97
N LEU A 311 -22.21 -7.71 -3.33
CA LEU A 311 -22.02 -6.36 -2.82
C LEU A 311 -22.77 -6.21 -1.48
N VAL A 312 -22.04 -6.11 -0.39
CA VAL A 312 -22.61 -6.01 0.97
C VAL A 312 -22.16 -4.71 1.65
N PRO A 313 -22.97 -4.07 2.49
CA PRO A 313 -22.57 -2.88 3.24
C PRO A 313 -21.26 -3.10 3.99
N ALA A 314 -20.39 -2.09 4.00
CA ALA A 314 -19.00 -2.13 4.47
C ALA A 314 -18.08 -3.13 3.74
N GLY A 315 -18.57 -3.85 2.72
CA GLY A 315 -17.75 -4.69 1.84
C GLY A 315 -16.92 -3.85 0.89
N LEU A 316 -15.76 -4.34 0.51
CA LEU A 316 -14.91 -3.71 -0.51
C LEU A 316 -15.53 -3.84 -1.89
N ALA A 317 -15.33 -2.82 -2.72
CA ALA A 317 -15.81 -2.79 -4.10
C ALA A 317 -14.77 -2.17 -5.04
N ARG A 318 -14.91 -2.47 -6.32
CA ARG A 318 -14.14 -1.89 -7.43
C ARG A 318 -15.10 -1.32 -8.45
N LEU A 319 -14.76 -0.13 -9.00
CA LEU A 319 -15.56 0.58 -9.97
C LEU A 319 -14.72 0.91 -11.21
N TRP A 320 -15.22 0.59 -12.39
CA TRP A 320 -14.61 0.93 -13.68
C TRP A 320 -15.53 1.82 -14.50
N ILE A 321 -14.96 2.79 -15.18
CA ILE A 321 -15.64 3.48 -16.25
C ILE A 321 -15.80 2.50 -17.43
N ALA A 322 -17.02 2.28 -17.91
CA ALA A 322 -17.25 1.47 -19.10
C ALA A 322 -16.67 2.18 -20.33
N PRO A 323 -16.09 1.42 -21.27
CA PRO A 323 -15.59 1.98 -22.53
C PRO A 323 -16.68 2.62 -23.37
#